data_e12456e28853a3db04b67a0af461a78f
#
_entry.id   e12456e28853a3db04b67a0af461a78f
#
_cell.length_a   1.000
_cell.length_b   1.000
_cell.length_c   1.000
_cell.angle_alpha   90.00
_cell.angle_beta   90.00
_cell.angle_gamma   90.00
#
_symmetry.space_group_name_H-M   'P 1'
#
loop_
_entity.id
_entity.type
_entity.pdbx_description
1 polymer ?
#
loop_
_entity_poly.entity_id
_entity_poly.type
_entity_poly.pdbx_seq_one_letter_code
_entity_poly.pdbx_strand_id
1 'polypeptide(L)'
;MNLSKKARERIAKTIKNGAVLLHGNKTIYRNNDANYPFRQFSDFHYLTEWPEPDAHAVILVNDSVAELHMFVLDKNEEMETWDGKRIGKQGAVDLYGAKTAYSNTQYKSELINLLKGHTDIYCDYSSSSFQEIDQQVLNLAVPYDQRGGNFSKAKLHSLQPILSELRLIKQEGELELLQKACDISIEGHLAAMQFTKPGAYEYQVAAEMEKTFYHLGAERLGYNSIVAGGDNSCILHYATNREELEDGKLLLIDAAAEYGMYSS
;
A
#
# COMPACT_ATOMS: atom_id res chain seq x y z
N MET A 1 -0.65 13.22 13.09
CA MET A 1 0.73 12.77 13.43
C MET A 1 1.31 12.17 12.16
N ASN A 2 2.47 12.59 11.66
CA ASN A 2 3.01 12.06 10.40
C ASN A 2 3.68 10.70 10.67
N LEU A 3 2.91 9.61 10.49
CA LEU A 3 3.36 8.25 10.78
C LEU A 3 4.50 7.83 9.83
N SER A 4 4.41 8.20 8.56
CA SER A 4 5.42 7.87 7.57
C SER A 4 6.77 8.53 7.86
N LYS A 5 6.79 9.76 8.40
CA LYS A 5 8.02 10.41 8.83
C LYS A 5 8.72 9.62 9.94
N LYS A 6 7.96 9.20 10.96
CA LYS A 6 8.50 8.36 12.04
C LYS A 6 9.00 7.01 11.51
N ALA A 7 8.26 6.41 10.55
CA ALA A 7 8.69 5.18 9.90
C ALA A 7 10.02 5.37 9.15
N ARG A 8 10.17 6.48 8.40
CA ARG A 8 11.43 6.84 7.73
C ARG A 8 12.58 7.08 8.70
N GLU A 9 12.35 7.69 9.84
CA GLU A 9 13.36 7.88 10.89
C GLU A 9 13.81 6.53 11.49
N ARG A 10 12.87 5.59 11.67
CA ARG A 10 13.18 4.24 12.15
C ARG A 10 14.01 3.44 11.13
N ILE A 11 13.62 3.46 9.86
CA ILE A 11 14.37 2.76 8.81
C ILE A 11 15.76 3.35 8.63
N ALA A 12 15.92 4.67 8.72
CA ALA A 12 17.23 5.32 8.63
C ALA A 12 18.18 4.90 9.74
N LYS A 13 17.69 4.71 10.97
CA LYS A 13 18.50 4.18 12.09
C LYS A 13 18.96 2.74 11.85
N THR A 14 18.14 1.95 11.15
CA THR A 14 18.47 0.54 10.83
C THR A 14 19.49 0.46 9.70
N ILE A 15 19.27 1.20 8.61
CA ILE A 15 20.11 1.15 7.40
C ILE A 15 21.40 1.93 7.57
N LYS A 16 21.38 3.07 8.26
CA LYS A 16 22.47 4.04 8.49
C LYS A 16 22.93 4.77 7.23
N ASN A 17 23.26 4.06 6.15
CA ASN A 17 23.65 4.63 4.86
C ASN A 17 23.10 3.76 3.73
N GLY A 18 22.58 4.38 2.66
CA GLY A 18 22.05 3.69 1.50
C GLY A 18 20.87 4.40 0.86
N ALA A 19 20.24 3.77 -0.11
CA ALA A 19 19.05 4.25 -0.76
C ALA A 19 17.93 3.19 -0.71
N VAL A 20 16.71 3.60 -0.38
CA VAL A 20 15.51 2.75 -0.41
C VAL A 20 14.70 3.13 -1.63
N LEU A 21 14.41 2.16 -2.49
CA LEU A 21 13.57 2.31 -3.68
C LEU A 21 12.19 1.73 -3.40
N LEU A 22 11.16 2.52 -3.69
CA LEU A 22 9.76 2.16 -3.44
C LEU A 22 8.90 2.46 -4.67
N HIS A 23 7.98 1.56 -4.96
CA HIS A 23 7.00 1.72 -6.01
C HIS A 23 5.59 1.68 -5.43
N GLY A 24 4.79 2.68 -5.78
CA GLY A 24 3.36 2.69 -5.54
C GLY A 24 2.62 1.81 -6.53
N ASN A 25 1.40 1.47 -6.18
CA ASN A 25 0.51 0.76 -7.09
C ASN A 25 0.09 1.65 -8.27
N LYS A 26 -0.21 0.99 -9.39
CA LYS A 26 -0.81 1.60 -10.57
C LYS A 26 -2.32 1.44 -10.51
N THR A 27 -3.04 2.29 -11.25
CA THR A 27 -4.46 2.06 -11.52
C THR A 27 -4.63 0.73 -12.26
N ILE A 28 -5.55 -0.11 -11.78
CA ILE A 28 -5.88 -1.39 -12.41
C ILE A 28 -7.20 -1.24 -13.13
N TYR A 29 -7.20 -1.45 -14.45
CA TYR A 29 -8.39 -1.41 -15.27
C TYR A 29 -9.14 -2.74 -15.20
N ARG A 30 -10.43 -2.65 -14.93
CA ARG A 30 -11.34 -3.79 -14.95
C ARG A 30 -11.76 -4.13 -16.39
N ASN A 31 -12.11 -3.08 -17.13
CA ASN A 31 -12.54 -3.17 -18.54
C ASN A 31 -12.52 -1.76 -19.14
N ASN A 32 -11.88 -1.59 -20.31
CA ASN A 32 -11.75 -0.31 -21.01
C ASN A 32 -11.33 0.84 -20.08
N ASP A 33 -12.24 1.80 -19.82
CA ASP A 33 -12.05 2.96 -18.94
C ASP A 33 -12.59 2.77 -17.52
N ALA A 34 -13.17 1.59 -17.22
CA ALA A 34 -13.65 1.27 -15.88
C ALA A 34 -12.53 0.68 -15.01
N ASN A 35 -12.20 1.36 -13.92
CA ASN A 35 -11.16 0.97 -12.99
C ASN A 35 -11.71 0.14 -11.81
N TYR A 36 -10.84 -0.70 -11.23
CA TYR A 36 -11.05 -1.14 -9.84
C TYR A 36 -10.79 0.03 -8.87
N PRO A 37 -11.45 0.06 -7.70
CA PRO A 37 -11.10 1.02 -6.66
C PRO A 37 -9.60 0.96 -6.35
N PHE A 38 -8.95 2.12 -6.37
CA PHE A 38 -7.52 2.20 -6.12
C PHE A 38 -7.21 1.92 -4.64
N ARG A 39 -6.18 1.12 -4.41
CA ARG A 39 -5.55 0.94 -3.11
C ARG A 39 -4.05 1.02 -3.27
N GLN A 40 -3.42 1.87 -2.49
CA GLN A 40 -1.97 2.01 -2.49
C GLN A 40 -1.28 0.74 -1.96
N PHE A 41 -0.06 0.47 -2.43
CA PHE A 41 0.77 -0.60 -1.89
C PHE A 41 1.13 -0.30 -0.43
N SER A 42 0.96 -1.29 0.45
CA SER A 42 1.05 -1.07 1.91
C SER A 42 2.42 -0.55 2.36
N ASP A 43 3.51 -1.07 1.81
CA ASP A 43 4.86 -0.64 2.19
C ASP A 43 5.19 0.76 1.66
N PHE A 44 4.68 1.09 0.47
CA PHE A 44 4.78 2.42 -0.08
C PHE A 44 4.03 3.43 0.80
N HIS A 45 2.78 3.11 1.16
CA HIS A 45 1.98 3.94 2.05
C HIS A 45 2.64 4.09 3.43
N TYR A 46 3.14 3.02 4.02
CA TYR A 46 3.80 3.03 5.33
C TYR A 46 4.96 4.04 5.41
N LEU A 47 5.72 4.19 4.32
CA LEU A 47 6.87 5.09 4.26
C LEU A 47 6.56 6.47 3.66
N THR A 48 5.42 6.66 2.99
CA THR A 48 5.11 7.92 2.30
C THR A 48 3.77 8.54 2.65
N GLU A 49 2.77 7.75 3.08
CA GLU A 49 1.35 8.12 3.20
C GLU A 49 0.74 8.66 1.88
N TRP A 50 1.41 8.46 0.74
CA TRP A 50 0.97 8.98 -0.55
C TRP A 50 -0.25 8.22 -1.09
N PRO A 51 -1.38 8.89 -1.38
CA PRO A 51 -2.63 8.22 -1.73
C PRO A 51 -2.85 8.01 -3.24
N GLU A 52 -2.08 8.67 -4.12
CA GLU A 52 -2.31 8.63 -5.57
C GLU A 52 -1.53 7.49 -6.25
N PRO A 53 -2.05 6.97 -7.40
CA PRO A 53 -1.37 5.93 -8.18
C PRO A 53 -0.12 6.43 -8.90
N ASP A 54 0.59 5.50 -9.53
CA ASP A 54 1.70 5.75 -10.45
C ASP A 54 2.84 6.59 -9.85
N ALA A 55 3.03 6.49 -8.54
CA ALA A 55 4.08 7.19 -7.81
C ALA A 55 5.26 6.26 -7.51
N HIS A 56 6.45 6.85 -7.43
CA HIS A 56 7.65 6.21 -6.91
C HIS A 56 8.27 7.07 -5.83
N ALA A 57 9.06 6.45 -4.95
CA ALA A 57 9.80 7.17 -3.93
C ALA A 57 11.23 6.64 -3.80
N VAL A 58 12.14 7.53 -3.52
CA VAL A 58 13.52 7.21 -3.14
C VAL A 58 13.77 7.85 -1.78
N ILE A 59 14.16 7.04 -0.81
CA ILE A 59 14.59 7.53 0.49
C ILE A 59 16.11 7.39 0.55
N LEU A 60 16.81 8.52 0.51
CA LEU A 60 18.25 8.55 0.70
C LEU A 60 18.53 8.58 2.20
N VAL A 61 19.39 7.68 2.64
CA VAL A 61 19.81 7.60 4.04
C VAL A 61 21.31 7.89 4.13
N ASN A 62 21.65 8.96 4.84
CA ASN A 62 23.01 9.37 5.11
C ASN A 62 23.16 9.61 6.61
N ASP A 63 24.10 8.91 7.25
CA ASP A 63 24.37 9.01 8.69
C ASP A 63 23.10 8.91 9.56
N SER A 64 22.23 7.95 9.22
CA SER A 64 20.94 7.71 9.88
C SER A 64 19.91 8.84 9.72
N VAL A 65 20.08 9.73 8.76
CA VAL A 65 19.10 10.76 8.37
C VAL A 65 18.45 10.36 7.06
N ALA A 66 17.10 10.32 7.05
CA ALA A 66 16.31 9.98 5.87
C ALA A 66 15.86 11.24 5.12
N GLU A 67 16.07 11.28 3.82
CA GLU A 67 15.55 12.30 2.90
C GLU A 67 14.64 11.64 1.88
N LEU A 68 13.37 12.05 1.84
CA LEU A 68 12.37 11.53 0.92
C LEU A 68 12.38 12.32 -0.39
N HIS A 69 12.48 11.61 -1.50
CA HIS A 69 12.32 12.14 -2.86
C HIS A 69 11.14 11.42 -3.52
N MET A 70 10.17 12.17 -4.04
CA MET A 70 8.95 11.61 -4.61
C MET A 70 8.90 11.83 -6.13
N PHE A 71 8.33 10.87 -6.83
CA PHE A 71 8.01 10.95 -8.25
C PHE A 71 6.50 10.75 -8.37
N VAL A 72 5.80 11.77 -8.81
CA VAL A 72 4.34 11.83 -8.73
C VAL A 72 3.73 12.31 -10.04
N LEU A 73 2.45 12.09 -10.20
CA LEU A 73 1.70 12.61 -11.34
C LEU A 73 1.72 14.16 -11.33
N ASP A 74 1.99 14.75 -12.48
CA ASP A 74 1.87 16.20 -12.63
C ASP A 74 0.41 16.64 -12.55
N LYS A 75 0.17 17.85 -12.07
CA LYS A 75 -1.13 18.49 -12.21
C LYS A 75 -1.45 18.67 -13.68
N ASN A 76 -2.67 18.30 -14.08
CA ASN A 76 -3.16 18.40 -15.45
C ASN A 76 -4.65 18.71 -15.41
N GLU A 77 -5.06 19.90 -15.78
CA GLU A 77 -6.44 20.38 -15.69
C GLU A 77 -7.43 19.54 -16.49
N GLU A 78 -7.01 19.02 -17.65
CA GLU A 78 -7.84 18.13 -18.48
C GLU A 78 -8.09 16.80 -17.74
N MET A 79 -7.05 16.15 -17.27
CA MET A 79 -7.17 14.88 -16.52
C MET A 79 -7.87 15.07 -15.17
N GLU A 80 -7.63 16.19 -14.50
CA GLU A 80 -8.29 16.51 -13.22
C GLU A 80 -9.80 16.73 -13.37
N THR A 81 -10.27 17.02 -14.58
CA THR A 81 -11.71 17.08 -14.89
C THR A 81 -12.34 15.70 -14.88
N TRP A 82 -11.58 14.64 -15.21
CA TRP A 82 -12.05 13.26 -15.26
C TRP A 82 -11.81 12.49 -13.95
N ASP A 83 -10.60 12.61 -13.40
CA ASP A 83 -10.13 11.75 -12.31
C ASP A 83 -10.14 12.47 -10.93
N GLY A 84 -10.42 13.77 -10.90
CA GLY A 84 -10.32 14.59 -9.70
C GLY A 84 -8.96 15.27 -9.54
N LYS A 85 -8.87 16.16 -8.54
CA LYS A 85 -7.68 16.99 -8.30
C LYS A 85 -6.48 16.15 -7.89
N ARG A 86 -5.34 16.41 -8.53
CA ARG A 86 -4.05 15.80 -8.19
C ARG A 86 -3.31 16.63 -7.15
N ILE A 87 -2.63 15.95 -6.24
CA ILE A 87 -1.78 16.57 -5.22
C ILE A 87 -0.59 17.26 -5.88
N GLY A 88 0.06 16.58 -6.82
CA GLY A 88 1.18 17.11 -7.60
C GLY A 88 2.45 17.30 -6.78
N LYS A 89 3.50 17.80 -7.44
CA LYS A 89 4.85 17.96 -6.87
C LYS A 89 4.89 18.86 -5.64
N GLN A 90 4.21 20.00 -5.69
CA GLN A 90 4.22 20.92 -4.56
C GLN A 90 3.55 20.31 -3.33
N GLY A 91 2.41 19.62 -3.52
CA GLY A 91 1.75 18.92 -2.41
C GLY A 91 2.58 17.79 -1.82
N ALA A 92 3.40 17.09 -2.63
CA ALA A 92 4.33 16.09 -2.13
C ALA A 92 5.37 16.67 -1.15
N VAL A 93 5.83 17.90 -1.42
CA VAL A 93 6.75 18.62 -0.53
C VAL A 93 6.03 19.12 0.72
N ASP A 94 4.92 19.85 0.54
CA ASP A 94 4.27 20.59 1.61
C ASP A 94 3.51 19.71 2.60
N LEU A 95 2.89 18.64 2.10
CA LEU A 95 1.99 17.78 2.89
C LEU A 95 2.63 16.46 3.30
N TYR A 96 3.50 15.88 2.45
CA TYR A 96 4.08 14.55 2.68
C TYR A 96 5.55 14.58 3.07
N GLY A 97 6.14 15.79 3.13
CA GLY A 97 7.50 15.99 3.64
C GLY A 97 8.57 15.47 2.70
N ALA A 98 8.32 15.46 1.39
CA ALA A 98 9.36 15.22 0.42
C ALA A 98 10.36 16.37 0.41
N LYS A 99 11.66 16.07 0.37
CA LYS A 99 12.71 17.07 0.17
C LYS A 99 12.62 17.66 -1.24
N THR A 100 12.33 16.78 -2.20
CA THR A 100 12.16 17.15 -3.61
C THR A 100 11.10 16.23 -4.24
N ALA A 101 10.31 16.80 -5.15
CA ALA A 101 9.35 16.05 -5.93
C ALA A 101 9.54 16.30 -7.43
N TYR A 102 9.46 15.23 -8.20
CA TYR A 102 9.64 15.19 -9.65
C TYR A 102 8.35 14.71 -10.34
N SER A 103 8.23 14.92 -11.64
CA SER A 103 7.26 14.18 -12.43
C SER A 103 7.61 12.68 -12.42
N ASN A 104 6.60 11.80 -12.37
CA ASN A 104 6.84 10.35 -12.46
C ASN A 104 7.52 9.95 -13.78
N THR A 105 7.34 10.70 -14.85
CA THR A 105 8.02 10.50 -16.15
C THR A 105 9.52 10.72 -16.07
N GLN A 106 10.00 11.46 -15.06
CA GLN A 106 11.44 11.73 -14.83
C GLN A 106 12.12 10.67 -13.97
N TYR A 107 11.38 9.61 -13.54
CA TYR A 107 11.91 8.63 -12.61
C TYR A 107 13.25 8.06 -13.03
N LYS A 108 13.38 7.58 -14.27
CA LYS A 108 14.63 6.97 -14.78
C LYS A 108 15.81 7.93 -14.77
N SER A 109 15.60 9.16 -15.22
CA SER A 109 16.70 10.15 -15.33
C SER A 109 17.16 10.65 -13.98
N GLU A 110 16.23 10.97 -13.08
CA GLU A 110 16.55 11.52 -11.77
C GLU A 110 17.01 10.44 -10.78
N LEU A 111 16.50 9.21 -10.89
CA LEU A 111 16.98 8.10 -10.06
C LEU A 111 18.49 7.90 -10.21
N ILE A 112 19.01 7.96 -11.43
CA ILE A 112 20.45 7.86 -11.70
C ILE A 112 21.22 8.95 -10.93
N ASN A 113 20.69 10.17 -10.89
CA ASN A 113 21.30 11.29 -10.18
C ASN A 113 21.25 11.08 -8.65
N LEU A 114 20.12 10.64 -8.14
CA LEU A 114 19.91 10.40 -6.70
C LEU A 114 20.80 9.27 -6.17
N LEU A 115 21.04 8.21 -6.97
CA LEU A 115 21.83 7.07 -6.54
C LEU A 115 23.36 7.32 -6.60
N LYS A 116 23.81 8.45 -7.14
CA LYS A 116 25.25 8.77 -7.16
C LYS A 116 25.83 8.80 -5.74
N GLY A 117 26.84 7.96 -5.50
CA GLY A 117 27.50 7.84 -4.20
C GLY A 117 26.88 6.81 -3.25
N HIS A 118 25.71 6.25 -3.58
CA HIS A 118 25.07 5.19 -2.81
C HIS A 118 25.37 3.83 -3.46
N THR A 119 25.90 2.89 -2.67
CA THR A 119 26.22 1.52 -3.12
C THR A 119 25.28 0.49 -2.52
N ASP A 120 24.68 0.77 -1.38
CA ASP A 120 23.76 -0.13 -0.71
C ASP A 120 22.32 0.29 -1.04
N ILE A 121 21.63 -0.54 -1.82
CA ILE A 121 20.30 -0.27 -2.36
C ILE A 121 19.30 -1.27 -1.77
N TYR A 122 18.28 -0.76 -1.12
CA TYR A 122 17.23 -1.52 -0.45
C TYR A 122 15.94 -1.44 -1.27
N CYS A 123 15.41 -2.56 -1.69
CA CYS A 123 14.20 -2.61 -2.52
C CYS A 123 13.50 -3.97 -2.39
N ASP A 124 12.27 -4.04 -2.85
CA ASP A 124 11.59 -5.29 -3.08
C ASP A 124 11.87 -5.77 -4.51
N TYR A 125 12.98 -6.44 -4.69
CA TYR A 125 13.39 -6.94 -5.99
C TYR A 125 12.59 -8.18 -6.47
N SER A 126 11.67 -8.69 -5.68
CA SER A 126 10.70 -9.70 -6.10
C SER A 126 9.52 -9.09 -6.87
N SER A 127 9.28 -7.78 -6.72
CA SER A 127 8.21 -7.10 -7.42
C SER A 127 8.49 -6.96 -8.93
N SER A 128 7.43 -7.08 -9.74
CA SER A 128 7.53 -6.86 -11.19
C SER A 128 7.98 -5.44 -11.54
N SER A 129 7.57 -4.46 -10.75
CA SER A 129 7.95 -3.06 -10.95
C SER A 129 9.46 -2.83 -10.82
N PHE A 130 10.11 -3.52 -9.89
CA PHE A 130 11.57 -3.48 -9.76
C PHE A 130 12.26 -4.12 -10.96
N GLN A 131 11.76 -5.27 -11.43
CA GLN A 131 12.40 -6.02 -12.51
C GLN A 131 12.47 -5.25 -13.83
N GLU A 132 11.47 -4.43 -14.14
CA GLU A 132 11.39 -3.71 -15.42
C GLU A 132 12.21 -2.40 -15.45
N ILE A 133 12.22 -1.66 -14.36
CA ILE A 133 12.75 -0.29 -14.32
C ILE A 133 14.05 -0.21 -13.57
N ASP A 134 14.11 -0.72 -12.36
CA ASP A 134 15.22 -0.46 -11.45
C ASP A 134 16.45 -1.28 -11.78
N GLN A 135 16.31 -2.48 -12.31
CA GLN A 135 17.45 -3.28 -12.77
C GLN A 135 18.25 -2.57 -13.87
N GLN A 136 17.55 -1.94 -14.82
CA GLN A 136 18.21 -1.18 -15.88
C GLN A 136 18.93 0.06 -15.33
N VAL A 137 18.29 0.72 -14.37
CA VAL A 137 18.83 1.94 -13.74
C VAL A 137 20.00 1.61 -12.83
N LEU A 138 19.94 0.54 -12.05
CA LEU A 138 21.06 0.10 -11.22
C LEU A 138 22.28 -0.23 -12.04
N ASN A 139 22.12 -0.82 -13.21
CA ASN A 139 23.23 -1.06 -14.14
C ASN A 139 23.86 0.23 -14.68
N LEU A 140 23.11 1.35 -14.71
CA LEU A 140 23.58 2.64 -15.20
C LEU A 140 24.10 3.55 -14.06
N ALA A 141 23.54 3.45 -12.88
CA ALA A 141 23.85 4.37 -11.77
C ALA A 141 25.16 4.05 -11.05
N VAL A 142 25.60 2.80 -11.10
CA VAL A 142 26.86 2.38 -10.47
C VAL A 142 27.98 2.38 -11.49
N PRO A 143 29.04 3.20 -11.32
CA PRO A 143 30.11 3.29 -12.30
C PRO A 143 30.81 1.94 -12.48
N TYR A 144 30.90 1.51 -13.74
CA TYR A 144 31.75 0.39 -14.12
C TYR A 144 33.20 0.77 -13.83
N ASP A 145 33.91 -0.03 -13.07
CA ASP A 145 35.38 0.06 -13.03
C ASP A 145 35.94 -0.55 -14.32
N GLN A 146 36.29 0.30 -15.26
CA GLN A 146 36.79 -0.11 -16.58
C GLN A 146 38.13 -0.88 -16.54
N ARG A 147 38.78 -0.96 -15.37
CA ARG A 147 40.09 -1.60 -15.22
C ARG A 147 40.08 -2.98 -14.61
N GLY A 148 38.99 -3.45 -14.05
CA GLY A 148 38.97 -4.67 -13.23
C GLY A 148 37.85 -5.67 -13.48
N GLY A 149 37.04 -5.51 -14.52
CA GLY A 149 35.88 -6.37 -14.80
C GLY A 149 34.55 -5.70 -14.57
N ASN A 150 33.56 -6.12 -15.33
CA ASN A 150 32.23 -5.51 -15.43
C ASN A 150 31.31 -5.81 -14.19
N PHE A 151 31.75 -5.53 -12.98
CA PHE A 151 30.92 -5.71 -11.81
C PHE A 151 30.39 -4.38 -11.29
N SER A 152 29.05 -4.28 -11.20
CA SER A 152 28.38 -3.20 -10.50
C SER A 152 28.83 -3.20 -9.03
N LYS A 153 29.15 -2.03 -8.48
CA LYS A 153 29.44 -1.87 -7.04
C LYS A 153 28.20 -1.87 -6.19
N ALA A 154 27.00 -1.84 -6.80
CA ALA A 154 25.74 -1.84 -6.07
C ALA A 154 25.54 -3.17 -5.35
N LYS A 155 25.19 -3.07 -4.08
CA LYS A 155 24.76 -4.19 -3.25
C LYS A 155 23.25 -4.06 -3.09
N LEU A 156 22.52 -5.06 -3.57
CA LEU A 156 21.07 -5.13 -3.42
C LEU A 156 20.74 -5.82 -2.12
N HIS A 157 19.89 -5.18 -1.35
CA HIS A 157 19.37 -5.70 -0.09
C HIS A 157 17.85 -5.82 -0.18
N SER A 158 17.30 -6.91 0.36
CA SER A 158 15.85 -7.01 0.51
C SER A 158 15.36 -6.00 1.54
N LEU A 159 14.36 -5.20 1.16
CA LEU A 159 13.70 -4.28 2.05
C LEU A 159 12.72 -4.99 3.01
N GLN A 160 12.14 -6.11 2.59
CA GLN A 160 11.07 -6.80 3.31
C GLN A 160 11.42 -7.21 4.74
N PRO A 161 12.58 -7.80 5.06
CA PRO A 161 12.92 -8.14 6.45
C PRO A 161 12.95 -6.90 7.36
N ILE A 162 13.45 -5.78 6.84
CA ILE A 162 13.53 -4.53 7.60
C ILE A 162 12.13 -3.98 7.87
N LEU A 163 11.27 -3.94 6.85
CA LEU A 163 9.89 -3.47 7.01
C LEU A 163 9.07 -4.38 7.92
N SER A 164 9.25 -5.68 7.82
CA SER A 164 8.57 -6.65 8.69
C SER A 164 8.89 -6.38 10.17
N GLU A 165 10.16 -6.20 10.50
CA GLU A 165 10.58 -5.86 11.87
C GLU A 165 10.03 -4.50 12.33
N LEU A 166 10.07 -3.48 11.47
CA LEU A 166 9.56 -2.15 11.82
C LEU A 166 8.04 -2.15 12.05
N ARG A 167 7.29 -2.95 11.28
CA ARG A 167 5.83 -3.05 11.35
C ARG A 167 5.33 -4.02 12.41
N LEU A 168 6.21 -4.89 12.95
CA LEU A 168 5.86 -5.85 13.98
C LEU A 168 5.36 -5.12 15.25
N ILE A 169 6.05 -4.08 15.69
CA ILE A 169 5.67 -3.25 16.83
C ILE A 169 5.05 -1.95 16.31
N LYS A 170 3.73 -1.82 16.51
CA LYS A 170 2.94 -0.68 16.05
C LYS A 170 3.24 0.56 16.87
N GLN A 171 3.25 1.71 16.19
CA GLN A 171 3.29 3.02 16.82
C GLN A 171 1.89 3.39 17.34
N GLU A 172 1.82 4.34 18.26
CA GLU A 172 0.56 4.77 18.87
C GLU A 172 -0.52 5.16 17.82
N GLY A 173 -0.16 5.98 16.83
CA GLY A 173 -1.12 6.36 15.78
C GLY A 173 -1.51 5.20 14.84
N GLU A 174 -0.68 4.14 14.71
CA GLU A 174 -1.08 2.92 14.01
C GLU A 174 -2.10 2.12 14.84
N LEU A 175 -1.95 2.12 16.18
CA LEU A 175 -2.93 1.49 17.08
C LEU A 175 -4.27 2.21 17.05
N GLU A 176 -4.29 3.55 16.93
CA GLU A 176 -5.53 4.33 16.78
C GLU A 176 -6.28 3.94 15.49
N LEU A 177 -5.56 3.76 14.37
CA LEU A 177 -6.16 3.35 13.10
C LEU A 177 -6.68 1.90 13.16
N LEU A 178 -5.90 0.99 13.74
CA LEU A 178 -6.32 -0.40 13.98
C LEU A 178 -7.56 -0.46 14.87
N GLN A 179 -7.59 0.29 15.98
CA GLN A 179 -8.75 0.34 16.87
C GLN A 179 -9.99 0.83 16.11
N LYS A 180 -9.84 1.88 15.28
CA LYS A 180 -10.97 2.39 14.49
C LYS A 180 -11.46 1.35 13.48
N ALA A 181 -10.56 0.62 12.81
CA ALA A 181 -10.94 -0.47 11.92
C ALA A 181 -11.70 -1.58 12.67
N CYS A 182 -11.22 -1.96 13.87
CA CYS A 182 -11.90 -2.94 14.73
C CYS A 182 -13.30 -2.46 15.15
N ASP A 183 -13.43 -1.21 15.59
CA ASP A 183 -14.72 -0.65 16.02
C ASP A 183 -15.74 -0.69 14.87
N ILE A 184 -15.32 -0.32 13.66
CA ILE A 184 -16.15 -0.39 12.46
C ILE A 184 -16.57 -1.84 12.17
N SER A 185 -15.64 -2.78 12.28
CA SER A 185 -15.91 -4.19 12.00
C SER A 185 -16.85 -4.82 13.02
N ILE A 186 -16.72 -4.47 14.29
CA ILE A 186 -17.65 -4.90 15.34
C ILE A 186 -19.08 -4.52 14.99
N GLU A 187 -19.33 -3.26 14.62
CA GLU A 187 -20.67 -2.79 14.26
C GLU A 187 -21.23 -3.50 13.02
N GLY A 188 -20.39 -3.77 12.04
CA GLY A 188 -20.79 -4.55 10.86
C GLY A 188 -21.16 -5.99 11.21
N HIS A 189 -20.36 -6.66 12.04
CA HIS A 189 -20.69 -8.01 12.51
C HIS A 189 -21.99 -8.03 13.34
N LEU A 190 -22.22 -7.02 14.17
CA LEU A 190 -23.48 -6.89 14.90
C LEU A 190 -24.67 -6.71 13.95
N ALA A 191 -24.51 -5.90 12.89
CA ALA A 191 -25.54 -5.73 11.86
C ALA A 191 -25.82 -7.05 11.11
N ALA A 192 -24.78 -7.80 10.77
CA ALA A 192 -24.91 -9.12 10.16
C ALA A 192 -25.67 -10.09 11.07
N MET A 193 -25.32 -10.16 12.34
CA MET A 193 -26.01 -11.01 13.34
C MET A 193 -27.49 -10.65 13.47
N GLN A 194 -27.84 -9.37 13.49
CA GLN A 194 -29.22 -8.91 13.59
C GLN A 194 -30.06 -9.23 12.34
N PHE A 195 -29.42 -9.19 11.17
CA PHE A 195 -30.08 -9.45 9.89
C PHE A 195 -30.26 -10.94 9.61
N THR A 196 -29.33 -11.78 10.09
CA THR A 196 -29.28 -13.22 9.79
C THR A 196 -30.55 -13.94 10.26
N LYS A 197 -31.17 -14.66 9.33
CA LYS A 197 -32.35 -15.51 9.57
C LYS A 197 -32.43 -16.60 8.50
N PRO A 198 -33.11 -17.72 8.76
CA PRO A 198 -33.43 -18.71 7.74
C PRO A 198 -34.15 -18.09 6.54
N GLY A 199 -33.82 -18.51 5.34
CA GLY A 199 -34.33 -17.98 4.09
C GLY A 199 -33.64 -16.70 3.58
N ALA A 200 -32.73 -16.09 4.35
CA ALA A 200 -31.84 -15.07 3.82
C ALA A 200 -30.71 -15.71 3.01
N TYR A 201 -30.14 -14.97 2.08
CA TYR A 201 -28.98 -15.41 1.30
C TYR A 201 -27.69 -14.88 1.89
N GLU A 202 -26.60 -15.64 1.75
CA GLU A 202 -25.26 -15.27 2.23
C GLU A 202 -24.83 -13.87 1.75
N TYR A 203 -25.07 -13.52 0.46
CA TYR A 203 -24.77 -12.18 -0.07
C TYR A 203 -25.58 -11.05 0.56
N GLN A 204 -26.78 -11.34 1.08
CA GLN A 204 -27.58 -10.33 1.77
C GLN A 204 -27.02 -10.01 3.15
N VAL A 205 -26.51 -11.02 3.85
CA VAL A 205 -25.80 -10.84 5.12
C VAL A 205 -24.50 -10.04 4.88
N ALA A 206 -23.74 -10.40 3.85
CA ALA A 206 -22.56 -9.67 3.44
C ALA A 206 -22.89 -8.19 3.16
N ALA A 207 -23.95 -7.92 2.38
CA ALA A 207 -24.36 -6.56 2.02
C ALA A 207 -24.73 -5.70 3.23
N GLU A 208 -25.45 -6.24 4.23
CA GLU A 208 -25.77 -5.48 5.45
C GLU A 208 -24.54 -5.16 6.28
N MET A 209 -23.61 -6.09 6.38
CA MET A 209 -22.33 -5.87 7.07
C MET A 209 -21.48 -4.82 6.37
N GLU A 210 -21.26 -4.97 5.06
CA GLU A 210 -20.43 -4.08 4.26
C GLU A 210 -21.01 -2.66 4.17
N LYS A 211 -22.35 -2.53 4.05
CA LYS A 211 -23.05 -1.26 4.16
C LYS A 211 -22.71 -0.56 5.48
N THR A 212 -22.67 -1.31 6.58
CA THR A 212 -22.34 -0.76 7.90
C THR A 212 -20.88 -0.30 7.96
N PHE A 213 -19.95 -1.07 7.39
CA PHE A 213 -18.54 -0.67 7.29
C PHE A 213 -18.39 0.68 6.57
N TYR A 214 -18.96 0.81 5.37
CA TYR A 214 -18.89 2.05 4.59
C TYR A 214 -19.63 3.21 5.28
N HIS A 215 -20.76 2.95 5.92
CA HIS A 215 -21.52 3.98 6.65
C HIS A 215 -20.72 4.58 7.80
N LEU A 216 -19.87 3.79 8.44
CA LEU A 216 -19.02 4.20 9.56
C LEU A 216 -17.65 4.73 9.11
N GLY A 217 -17.42 4.83 7.82
CA GLY A 217 -16.26 5.48 7.23
C GLY A 217 -15.11 4.56 6.84
N ALA A 218 -15.33 3.24 6.75
CA ALA A 218 -14.34 2.37 6.10
C ALA A 218 -14.13 2.81 4.65
N GLU A 219 -12.89 2.85 4.22
CA GLU A 219 -12.55 3.22 2.85
C GLU A 219 -12.80 2.05 1.88
N ARG A 220 -12.63 0.84 2.39
CA ARG A 220 -12.81 -0.42 1.65
C ARG A 220 -12.91 -1.60 2.61
N LEU A 221 -13.09 -2.78 2.05
CA LEU A 221 -12.95 -4.03 2.77
C LEU A 221 -11.46 -4.36 2.94
N GLY A 222 -11.07 -4.98 4.05
CA GLY A 222 -9.73 -5.49 4.27
C GLY A 222 -9.38 -6.64 3.31
N TYR A 223 -10.38 -7.45 3.00
CA TYR A 223 -10.38 -8.55 2.04
C TYR A 223 -11.82 -8.88 1.65
N ASN A 224 -12.02 -9.75 0.65
CA ASN A 224 -13.36 -10.15 0.23
C ASN A 224 -14.08 -10.86 1.38
N SER A 225 -15.26 -10.36 1.74
CA SER A 225 -16.06 -10.94 2.82
C SER A 225 -16.44 -12.38 2.52
N ILE A 226 -16.25 -13.25 3.49
CA ILE A 226 -16.68 -14.65 3.48
C ILE A 226 -17.91 -14.75 4.36
N VAL A 227 -19.03 -15.16 3.76
CA VAL A 227 -20.29 -15.47 4.47
C VAL A 227 -20.73 -16.85 4.00
N ALA A 228 -20.58 -17.85 4.85
CA ALA A 228 -20.65 -19.25 4.47
C ALA A 228 -21.62 -20.02 5.37
N GLY A 229 -22.77 -20.41 4.82
CA GLY A 229 -23.80 -21.21 5.49
C GLY A 229 -23.57 -22.70 5.41
N GLY A 230 -23.90 -23.46 6.46
CA GLY A 230 -23.88 -24.91 6.46
C GLY A 230 -22.50 -25.48 6.05
N ASP A 231 -22.49 -26.35 5.07
CA ASP A 231 -21.28 -27.05 4.60
C ASP A 231 -20.26 -26.12 3.94
N ASN A 232 -20.70 -24.94 3.42
CA ASN A 232 -19.81 -23.92 2.88
C ASN A 232 -18.85 -23.38 3.94
N SER A 233 -19.21 -23.41 5.21
CA SER A 233 -18.34 -22.99 6.34
C SER A 233 -17.05 -23.80 6.48
N CYS A 234 -16.96 -24.94 5.80
CA CYS A 234 -15.76 -25.79 5.73
C CYS A 234 -14.80 -25.38 4.60
N ILE A 235 -15.17 -24.41 3.75
CA ILE A 235 -14.34 -23.94 2.64
C ILE A 235 -13.60 -22.66 3.10
N LEU A 236 -12.27 -22.76 3.24
CA LEU A 236 -11.45 -21.69 3.86
C LEU A 236 -11.60 -20.33 3.19
N HIS A 237 -11.53 -20.24 1.87
CA HIS A 237 -11.68 -18.98 1.13
C HIS A 237 -12.95 -19.01 0.28
N TYR A 238 -14.09 -19.24 0.93
CA TYR A 238 -15.39 -19.25 0.29
C TYR A 238 -15.80 -17.82 -0.11
N ALA A 239 -15.77 -17.52 -1.39
CA ALA A 239 -16.04 -16.18 -1.91
C ALA A 239 -17.34 -16.09 -2.74
N THR A 240 -18.07 -17.20 -2.89
CA THR A 240 -19.27 -17.23 -3.73
C THR A 240 -20.44 -16.48 -3.10
N ASN A 241 -20.68 -16.68 -1.81
CA ASN A 241 -21.73 -16.05 -1.00
C ASN A 241 -23.11 -16.07 -1.67
N ARG A 242 -23.58 -17.23 -2.16
CA ARG A 242 -24.81 -17.29 -2.97
C ARG A 242 -25.90 -18.21 -2.44
N GLU A 243 -25.59 -19.03 -1.46
CA GLU A 243 -26.54 -20.02 -0.95
C GLU A 243 -27.53 -19.39 0.04
N GLU A 244 -28.68 -20.02 0.13
CA GLU A 244 -29.72 -19.69 1.11
C GLU A 244 -29.37 -20.26 2.48
N LEU A 245 -29.59 -19.48 3.53
CA LEU A 245 -29.35 -19.91 4.91
C LEU A 245 -30.48 -20.82 5.40
N GLU A 246 -30.11 -22.01 5.85
CA GLU A 246 -31.01 -23.02 6.40
C GLU A 246 -31.12 -22.88 7.92
N ASP A 247 -32.32 -23.18 8.45
CA ASP A 247 -32.54 -23.24 9.89
C ASP A 247 -31.72 -24.36 10.55
N GLY A 248 -31.14 -24.05 11.71
CA GLY A 248 -30.33 -25.01 12.49
C GLY A 248 -28.92 -25.27 11.92
N LYS A 249 -28.51 -24.61 10.82
CA LYS A 249 -27.14 -24.68 10.29
C LYS A 249 -26.27 -23.57 10.85
N LEU A 250 -24.97 -23.79 10.89
CA LEU A 250 -23.99 -22.78 11.26
C LEU A 250 -23.80 -21.76 10.12
N LEU A 251 -23.52 -20.52 10.49
CA LEU A 251 -23.06 -19.48 9.61
C LEU A 251 -21.67 -19.01 10.05
N LEU A 252 -20.68 -19.14 9.18
CA LEU A 252 -19.35 -18.56 9.35
C LEU A 252 -19.32 -17.22 8.65
N ILE A 253 -18.79 -16.21 9.34
CA ILE A 253 -18.49 -14.89 8.76
C ILE A 253 -17.02 -14.58 9.05
N ASP A 254 -16.26 -14.30 7.98
CA ASP A 254 -14.89 -13.82 8.03
C ASP A 254 -14.79 -12.57 7.17
N ALA A 255 -14.68 -11.42 7.81
CA ALA A 255 -14.73 -10.12 7.15
C ALA A 255 -14.09 -9.05 8.01
N ALA A 256 -13.48 -8.08 7.35
CA ALA A 256 -12.84 -6.94 8.00
C ALA A 256 -13.04 -5.64 7.22
N ALA A 257 -13.22 -4.54 7.94
CA ALA A 257 -13.13 -3.20 7.41
C ALA A 257 -11.68 -2.73 7.31
N GLU A 258 -11.34 -1.95 6.29
CA GLU A 258 -10.07 -1.21 6.21
C GLU A 258 -10.31 0.28 6.46
N TYR A 259 -9.57 0.86 7.39
CA TYR A 259 -9.59 2.28 7.71
C TYR A 259 -8.17 2.83 7.79
N GLY A 260 -7.86 3.89 7.02
CA GLY A 260 -6.52 4.47 6.97
C GLY A 260 -5.42 3.48 6.57
N MET A 261 -5.72 2.51 5.70
CA MET A 261 -4.82 1.42 5.27
C MET A 261 -4.54 0.34 6.34
N TYR A 262 -5.30 0.33 7.45
CA TYR A 262 -5.23 -0.70 8.49
C TYR A 262 -6.53 -1.50 8.52
N SER A 263 -6.40 -2.81 8.55
CA SER A 263 -7.53 -3.75 8.67
C SER A 263 -7.67 -4.27 10.10
N SER A 264 -8.90 -4.55 10.47
CA SER A 264 -9.20 -5.23 11.74
C SER A 264 -8.77 -6.68 11.73
#